data_eece3bfca25cbfb821025abed57f0b4f
#
_entry.id   eece3bfca25cbfb821025abed57f0b4f
#
_cell.length_a   1.000
_cell.length_b   1.000
_cell.length_c   1.000
_cell.angle_alpha   90.00
_cell.angle_beta   90.00
_cell.angle_gamma   90.00
#
_symmetry.space_group_name_H-M   'P 1'
#
loop_
_entity.id
_entity.type
_entity.pdbx_description
1 polymer ?
#
loop_
_entity_poly.entity_id
_entity_poly.type
_entity_poly.pdbx_seq_one_letter_code
_entity_poly.pdbx_strand_id
1 'polypeptide(L)' 'MLKNNIEVDVKVKCIESGITQVQLADSIETTSSYVNRVIKKKDGIINKTFVRMMEELGYDIALIYVKKKVE' A
#
# COMPACT_ATOMS: atom_id res chain seq x y z
N MET A 1 -13.95 7.27 1.05
CA MET A 1 -13.36 6.11 1.75
C MET A 1 -12.37 5.41 0.82
N LEU A 2 -11.23 5.03 1.35
CA LEU A 2 -10.27 4.23 0.58
C LEU A 2 -10.77 2.78 0.50
N LYS A 3 -10.95 2.27 -0.69
CA LYS A 3 -11.47 0.92 -0.93
C LYS A 3 -10.45 -0.18 -0.63
N ASN A 4 -9.17 0.13 -0.76
CA ASN A 4 -8.10 -0.84 -0.61
C ASN A 4 -7.82 -1.20 0.85
N ASN A 5 -7.49 -2.46 1.08
CA ASN A 5 -6.80 -2.88 2.29
C ASN A 5 -5.31 -2.96 1.97
N ILE A 6 -4.56 -1.94 2.35
CA ILE A 6 -3.14 -1.79 2.00
C ILE A 6 -2.31 -2.96 2.53
N GLU A 7 -2.58 -3.42 3.75
CA GLU A 7 -1.85 -4.54 4.35
C GLU A 7 -2.02 -5.81 3.51
N VAL A 8 -3.25 -6.11 3.11
CA VAL A 8 -3.55 -7.26 2.26
C VAL A 8 -2.91 -7.09 0.88
N ASP A 9 -3.01 -5.89 0.30
CA ASP A 9 -2.43 -5.60 -1.01
C ASP A 9 -0.92 -5.89 -1.05
N VAL A 10 -0.18 -5.40 -0.04
CA VAL A 10 1.27 -5.63 0.04
C VAL A 10 1.58 -7.12 0.23
N LYS A 11 0.85 -7.79 1.11
CA LYS A 11 1.05 -9.23 1.37
C LYS A 11 0.79 -10.07 0.13
N VAL A 12 -0.28 -9.77 -0.60
CA VAL A 12 -0.60 -10.47 -1.85
C VAL A 12 0.49 -10.24 -2.90
N LYS A 13 0.96 -9.00 -3.04
CA LYS A 13 2.03 -8.67 -3.99
C LYS A 13 3.35 -9.35 -3.63
N CYS A 14 3.67 -9.48 -2.35
CA CYS A 14 4.84 -10.25 -1.91
C CYS A 14 4.72 -11.72 -2.32
N ILE A 15 3.56 -12.32 -2.08
CA ILE A 15 3.31 -13.72 -2.45
C ILE A 15 3.44 -13.91 -3.97
N GLU A 16 2.82 -13.04 -4.76
CA GLU A 16 2.89 -13.09 -6.21
C GLU A 16 4.32 -12.94 -6.73
N SER A 17 5.14 -12.16 -6.04
CA SER A 17 6.54 -11.92 -6.42
C SER A 17 7.49 -12.98 -5.86
N GLY A 18 7.02 -13.89 -5.01
CA GLY A 18 7.82 -14.93 -4.40
C GLY A 18 8.83 -14.42 -3.38
N ILE A 19 8.55 -13.30 -2.72
CA ILE A 19 9.42 -12.72 -1.69
C ILE A 19 8.69 -12.63 -0.36
N THR A 20 9.48 -12.62 0.73
CA THR A 20 8.94 -12.37 2.07
C THR A 20 8.92 -10.88 2.37
N GLN A 21 8.18 -10.49 3.41
CA GLN A 21 8.16 -9.11 3.88
C GLN A 21 9.55 -8.66 4.36
N VAL A 22 10.34 -9.56 4.94
CA VAL A 22 11.72 -9.29 5.35
C VAL A 22 12.59 -8.97 4.14
N GLN A 23 12.47 -9.78 3.08
CA GLN A 23 13.21 -9.56 1.83
C GLN A 23 12.81 -8.24 1.17
N LEU A 24 11.52 -7.90 1.20
CA LEU A 24 11.03 -6.62 0.70
C LEU A 24 11.66 -5.46 1.48
N ALA A 25 11.66 -5.54 2.81
CA ALA A 25 12.25 -4.52 3.66
C ALA A 25 13.75 -4.34 3.36
N ASP A 26 14.48 -5.45 3.23
CA ASP A 26 15.91 -5.40 2.89
C ASP A 26 16.14 -4.72 1.53
N SER A 27 15.28 -5.01 0.56
CA SER A 27 15.39 -4.44 -0.79
C SER A 27 15.26 -2.93 -0.83
N ILE A 28 14.49 -2.35 0.10
CA ILE A 28 14.30 -0.90 0.20
C ILE A 28 15.09 -0.28 1.38
N GLU A 29 16.05 -1.03 1.90
CA GLU A 29 17.00 -0.58 2.93
C GLU A 29 16.30 -0.16 4.23
N THR A 30 15.34 -0.95 4.70
CA THR A 30 14.64 -0.72 5.95
C THR A 30 14.41 -2.03 6.71
N THR A 31 13.60 -2.01 7.75
CA THR A 31 13.29 -3.18 8.58
C THR A 31 11.87 -3.69 8.31
N SER A 32 11.64 -4.98 8.55
CA SER A 32 10.30 -5.56 8.44
C SER A 32 9.32 -4.93 9.43
N SER A 33 9.83 -4.54 10.61
CA SER A 33 9.01 -3.83 11.60
C SER A 33 8.50 -2.49 11.07
N TYR A 34 9.35 -1.75 10.38
CA TYR A 34 8.97 -0.48 9.77
C TYR A 34 7.97 -0.68 8.64
N VAL A 35 8.21 -1.65 7.76
CA VAL A 35 7.28 -2.00 6.68
C VAL A 35 5.91 -2.36 7.24
N ASN A 36 5.88 -3.20 8.28
CA ASN A 36 4.65 -3.59 8.94
C ASN A 36 3.89 -2.37 9.50
N ARG A 37 4.62 -1.43 10.08
CA ARG A 37 4.04 -0.19 10.61
C ARG A 37 3.44 0.68 9.50
N VAL A 38 4.16 0.82 8.38
CA VAL A 38 3.69 1.61 7.22
C VAL A 38 2.39 1.04 6.66
N ILE A 39 2.35 -0.28 6.43
CA ILE A 39 1.17 -0.90 5.82
C ILE A 39 -0.04 -0.96 6.74
N LYS A 40 0.16 -0.85 8.06
CA LYS A 40 -0.93 -0.79 9.03
C LYS A 40 -1.45 0.62 9.25
N LYS A 41 -0.64 1.64 9.00
CA LYS A 41 -1.04 3.05 9.13
C LYS A 41 -1.61 3.56 7.81
N LYS A 42 -2.90 3.38 7.63
CA LYS A 42 -3.61 3.84 6.41
C LYS A 42 -3.45 5.33 6.14
N ASP A 43 -3.35 6.15 7.19
CA ASP A 43 -3.29 7.61 7.09
C ASP A 43 -1.96 8.13 6.52
N GLY A 44 -0.88 7.34 6.57
CA GLY A 44 0.42 7.73 6.02
C GLY A 44 0.58 7.47 4.54
N ILE A 45 -0.29 6.67 3.96
CA ILE A 45 -0.21 6.26 2.54
C ILE A 45 -1.02 7.21 1.67
N ILE A 46 -2.18 7.61 2.15
CA ILE A 46 -3.03 8.57 1.44
C ILE A 46 -3.51 9.62 2.42
N ASN A 47 -3.58 10.87 1.97
CA ASN A 47 -3.98 11.98 2.81
C ASN A 47 -5.45 11.85 3.22
N LYS A 48 -5.71 11.82 4.52
CA LYS A 48 -7.05 11.66 5.07
C LYS A 48 -7.99 12.80 4.67
N THR A 49 -7.47 14.02 4.61
CA THR A 49 -8.25 15.18 4.19
C THR A 49 -8.66 15.05 2.72
N PHE A 50 -7.75 14.58 1.87
CA PHE A 50 -8.07 14.34 0.47
C PHE A 50 -9.18 13.29 0.31
N VAL A 51 -9.13 12.22 1.08
CA VAL A 51 -10.19 11.19 1.07
C VAL A 51 -11.54 11.82 1.42
N ARG A 52 -11.59 12.67 2.45
CA ARG A 52 -12.81 13.36 2.86
C ARG A 52 -13.31 14.32 1.79
N MET A 53 -12.42 15.02 1.12
CA MET A 53 -12.78 15.90 0.00
C MET A 53 -13.47 15.11 -1.11
N MET A 54 -12.92 13.96 -1.48
CA MET A 54 -13.51 13.12 -2.52
C MET A 54 -14.85 12.52 -2.10
N GLU A 55 -14.98 12.11 -0.84
CA GLU A 55 -16.26 11.64 -0.29
C GLU A 55 -17.34 12.70 -0.38
N GLU A 56 -17.01 13.94 -0.06
CA GLU A 56 -17.95 15.06 -0.12
C GLU A 56 -18.39 15.32 -1.56
N LEU A 57 -17.54 15.05 -2.53
CA LEU A 57 -17.85 15.16 -3.96
C LEU A 57 -18.59 13.92 -4.51
N GLY A 58 -18.80 12.91 -3.67
CA GLY A 58 -19.52 11.70 -4.04
C GLY A 58 -18.65 10.56 -4.55
N TYR A 59 -17.35 10.55 -4.20
CA TYR A 59 -16.42 9.53 -4.67
C TYR A 59 -15.74 8.80 -3.54
N ASP A 60 -15.54 7.51 -3.71
CA ASP A 60 -14.58 6.73 -2.95
C ASP A 60 -13.27 6.67 -3.75
N ILE A 61 -12.19 6.29 -3.08
CA ILE A 61 -10.87 6.20 -3.70
C ILE A 61 -10.44 4.73 -3.79
N ALA A 62 -9.91 4.33 -4.93
CA ALA A 62 -9.31 3.02 -5.12
C ALA A 62 -7.91 3.19 -5.69
N LEU A 63 -6.92 2.52 -5.09
CA LEU A 63 -5.56 2.45 -5.61
C LEU A 63 -5.47 1.24 -6.53
N ILE A 64 -4.81 1.41 -7.66
CA ILE A 64 -4.48 0.31 -8.56
C ILE A 64 -2.97 0.19 -8.68
N TYR A 65 -2.49 -1.03 -8.79
CA TYR A 65 -1.06 -1.33 -8.91
C TYR A 65 -0.80 -1.86 -10.32
N VAL A 66 -0.03 -1.11 -11.07
CA VAL A 66 0.27 -1.45 -12.46
C VAL A 66 1.65 -2.08 -12.53
N LYS A 67 1.73 -3.28 -13.11
CA LYS A 67 2.98 -3.99 -13.23
C LYS A 67 3.95 -3.19 -14.09
N LYS A 68 5.19 -3.04 -13.60
CA LYS A 68 6.24 -2.34 -14.36
C LYS A 68 6.52 -3.10 -15.65
N LYS A 69 6.73 -2.36 -16.74
CA LYS A 69 7.24 -2.94 -17.96
C LYS A 69 8.71 -3.31 -17.75
N VAL A 70 9.03 -4.56 -18.06
CA VAL A 70 10.42 -5.03 -18.10
C VAL A 70 10.87 -4.85 -19.54
N GLU A 71 11.84 -3.97 -19.73
CA GLU A 71 12.48 -3.78 -21.03
C GLU A 71 13.74 -4.61 -21.12
#